data_2b4d058ce2bba0921989706a15b98a79
#
_entry.id   2b4d058ce2bba0921989706a15b98a79
#
_cell.length_a   1.000
_cell.length_b   1.000
_cell.length_c   1.000
_cell.angle_alpha   90.00
_cell.angle_beta   90.00
_cell.angle_gamma   90.00
#
_symmetry.space_group_name_H-M   'P 1'
#
loop_
_entity.id
_entity.type
_entity.pdbx_description
1 polymer ?
#
loop_
_entity_poly.entity_id
_entity_poly.type
_entity_poly.pdbx_seq_one_letter_code
_entity_poly.pdbx_strand_id
1 'polypeptide(L)'
;MAGKTRVLLDRPTRRAAILRAAARAFAERGFAATSMDDVAAAAGITRLIVYRHFDSKDALYAAVLQDVRDRLAESSAAFAGRGESVAVRALLAVGREDAAGVTLLLRHAAREPQFASYADEFREQVITYADRLMRLAHAPARVRSRWAAETLVSFVFDALMHWLEDGDPDLDDAFLARVDASLPALVTAWAGVS
;
A
#
# COMPACT_ATOMS: atom_id res chain seq x y z
N MET A 1 16.07 24.92 -31.73
CA MET A 1 16.06 24.67 -30.28
C MET A 1 14.62 24.84 -29.77
N ALA A 2 13.91 23.75 -29.57
CA ALA A 2 12.52 23.80 -29.09
C ALA A 2 12.53 23.98 -27.56
N GLY A 3 12.07 25.15 -27.10
CA GLY A 3 11.91 25.42 -25.69
C GLY A 3 10.86 24.47 -25.07
N LYS A 4 11.25 23.62 -24.14
CA LYS A 4 10.32 22.84 -23.31
C LYS A 4 9.41 23.81 -22.56
N THR A 5 8.18 23.95 -23.01
CA THR A 5 7.13 24.69 -22.30
C THR A 5 6.97 24.03 -20.92
N ARG A 6 7.43 24.71 -19.88
CA ARG A 6 7.31 24.26 -18.48
C ARG A 6 5.85 24.37 -18.10
N VAL A 7 5.09 23.27 -18.21
CA VAL A 7 3.72 23.19 -17.74
C VAL A 7 3.75 23.48 -16.23
N LEU A 8 3.16 24.62 -15.83
CA LEU A 8 2.99 24.94 -14.42
C LEU A 8 1.91 24.02 -13.85
N LEU A 9 2.33 22.93 -13.21
CA LEU A 9 1.41 22.07 -12.45
C LEU A 9 0.74 22.91 -11.35
N ASP A 10 -0.55 22.69 -11.13
CA ASP A 10 -1.26 23.24 -9.99
C ASP A 10 -0.69 22.66 -8.67
N ARG A 11 -1.09 23.29 -7.55
CA ARG A 11 -0.53 22.93 -6.23
C ARG A 11 -0.84 21.48 -5.82
N PRO A 12 -2.08 20.94 -5.99
CA PRO A 12 -2.40 19.55 -5.70
C PRO A 12 -1.61 18.57 -6.56
N THR A 13 -1.57 18.73 -7.87
CA THR A 13 -0.84 17.88 -8.80
C THR A 13 0.65 17.85 -8.49
N ARG A 14 1.22 19.02 -8.14
CA ARG A 14 2.63 19.11 -7.75
C ARG A 14 2.89 18.38 -6.44
N ARG A 15 2.00 18.52 -5.44
CA ARG A 15 2.10 17.80 -4.17
C ARG A 15 2.09 16.28 -4.40
N ALA A 16 1.19 15.76 -5.20
CA ALA A 16 1.14 14.33 -5.55
C ALA A 16 2.41 13.85 -6.27
N ALA A 17 2.97 14.66 -7.17
CA ALA A 17 4.25 14.34 -7.84
C ALA A 17 5.42 14.29 -6.85
N ILE A 18 5.47 15.19 -5.86
CA ILE A 18 6.49 15.16 -4.79
C ILE A 18 6.33 13.90 -3.95
N LEU A 19 5.10 13.53 -3.54
CA LEU A 19 4.84 12.34 -2.73
C LEU A 19 5.31 11.06 -3.45
N ARG A 20 4.99 10.90 -4.74
CA ARG A 20 5.46 9.76 -5.53
C ARG A 20 7.00 9.71 -5.68
N ALA A 21 7.63 10.87 -5.88
CA ALA A 21 9.10 10.94 -5.95
C ALA A 21 9.75 10.60 -4.59
N ALA A 22 9.17 11.09 -3.50
CA ALA A 22 9.60 10.79 -2.14
C ALA A 22 9.42 9.30 -1.82
N ALA A 23 8.28 8.69 -2.19
CA ALA A 23 8.04 7.27 -2.01
C ALA A 23 9.15 6.43 -2.65
N ARG A 24 9.52 6.71 -3.91
CA ARG A 24 10.62 6.02 -4.59
C ARG A 24 11.95 6.22 -3.89
N ALA A 25 12.32 7.45 -3.55
CA ALA A 25 13.59 7.75 -2.90
C ALA A 25 13.72 7.05 -1.53
N PHE A 26 12.66 7.06 -0.72
CA PHE A 26 12.62 6.37 0.57
C PHE A 26 12.61 4.84 0.43
N ALA A 27 11.91 4.28 -0.56
CA ALA A 27 11.88 2.84 -0.79
C ALA A 27 13.25 2.30 -1.22
N GLU A 28 13.98 3.06 -2.06
CA GLU A 28 15.28 2.67 -2.59
C GLU A 28 16.41 2.78 -1.56
N ARG A 29 16.41 3.86 -0.75
CA ARG A 29 17.56 4.22 0.12
C ARG A 29 17.27 4.09 1.61
N GLY A 30 15.99 3.92 1.99
CA GLY A 30 15.53 3.99 3.37
C GLY A 30 15.37 5.42 3.87
N PHE A 31 14.62 5.56 4.98
CA PHE A 31 14.33 6.86 5.59
C PHE A 31 15.61 7.61 6.01
N ALA A 32 16.53 6.93 6.73
CA ALA A 32 17.71 7.57 7.29
C ALA A 32 18.63 8.17 6.20
N ALA A 33 18.86 7.41 5.12
CA ALA A 33 19.81 7.79 4.07
C ALA A 33 19.23 8.75 3.01
N THR A 34 17.92 9.03 3.03
CA THR A 34 17.27 9.94 2.08
C THR A 34 17.21 11.35 2.64
N SER A 35 17.62 12.34 1.86
CA SER A 35 17.52 13.78 2.18
C SER A 35 16.39 14.46 1.40
N MET A 36 16.01 15.69 1.82
CA MET A 36 15.08 16.53 1.07
C MET A 36 15.63 16.95 -0.31
N ASP A 37 16.97 16.99 -0.45
CA ASP A 37 17.62 17.27 -1.73
C ASP A 37 17.51 16.08 -2.69
N ASP A 38 17.61 14.85 -2.18
CA ASP A 38 17.38 13.64 -2.98
C ASP A 38 15.95 13.59 -3.51
N VAL A 39 14.98 13.92 -2.66
CA VAL A 39 13.56 14.00 -3.09
C VAL A 39 13.35 15.10 -4.13
N ALA A 40 13.97 16.26 -3.95
CA ALA A 40 13.90 17.36 -4.92
C ALA A 40 14.46 16.93 -6.28
N ALA A 41 15.62 16.27 -6.27
CA ALA A 41 16.27 15.72 -7.47
C ALA A 41 15.37 14.67 -8.15
N ALA A 42 14.82 13.73 -7.39
CA ALA A 42 13.92 12.69 -7.90
C ALA A 42 12.61 13.26 -8.49
N ALA A 43 12.13 14.38 -7.92
CA ALA A 43 10.93 15.08 -8.41
C ALA A 43 11.22 16.06 -9.58
N GLY A 44 12.49 16.29 -9.93
CA GLY A 44 12.90 17.25 -10.96
C GLY A 44 12.58 18.72 -10.60
N ILE A 45 12.62 19.05 -9.30
CA ILE A 45 12.31 20.39 -8.77
C ILE A 45 13.43 20.87 -7.83
N THR A 46 13.33 22.12 -7.36
CA THR A 46 14.29 22.66 -6.38
C THR A 46 13.88 22.27 -4.95
N ARG A 47 14.85 22.15 -4.05
CA ARG A 47 14.65 21.96 -2.60
C ARG A 47 13.66 22.96 -2.02
N LEU A 48 13.73 24.22 -2.44
CA LEU A 48 12.79 25.28 -2.00
C LEU A 48 11.33 24.92 -2.30
N ILE A 49 11.06 24.28 -3.45
CA ILE A 49 9.70 23.86 -3.80
C ILE A 49 9.25 22.73 -2.88
N VAL A 50 10.11 21.77 -2.54
CA VAL A 50 9.76 20.70 -1.58
C VAL A 50 9.41 21.30 -0.22
N TYR A 51 10.24 22.22 0.31
CA TYR A 51 9.96 22.89 1.59
C TYR A 51 8.74 23.79 1.62
N ARG A 52 8.24 24.24 0.46
CA ARG A 52 6.93 24.94 0.38
C ARG A 52 5.73 24.02 0.58
N HIS A 53 5.92 22.71 0.46
CA HIS A 53 4.88 21.70 0.62
C HIS A 53 5.01 20.89 1.90
N PHE A 54 6.23 20.71 2.41
CA PHE A 54 6.53 19.85 3.57
C PHE A 54 7.63 20.49 4.42
N ASP A 55 7.36 20.70 5.70
CA ASP A 55 8.24 21.42 6.62
C ASP A 55 9.48 20.62 7.00
N SER A 56 9.41 19.28 6.92
CA SER A 56 10.51 18.37 7.29
C SER A 56 10.46 17.07 6.49
N LYS A 57 11.55 16.29 6.57
CA LYS A 57 11.62 14.93 6.03
C LYS A 57 10.59 14.01 6.71
N ASP A 58 10.42 14.15 8.02
CA ASP A 58 9.44 13.39 8.79
C ASP A 58 8.01 13.70 8.33
N ALA A 59 7.68 14.99 8.17
CA ALA A 59 6.37 15.42 7.65
C ALA A 59 6.11 14.90 6.24
N LEU A 60 7.14 14.87 5.39
CA LEU A 60 7.05 14.33 4.04
C LEU A 60 6.82 12.81 4.05
N TYR A 61 7.58 12.06 4.88
CA TYR A 61 7.42 10.61 4.99
C TYR A 61 6.03 10.23 5.53
N ALA A 62 5.58 10.88 6.60
CA ALA A 62 4.24 10.71 7.13
C ALA A 62 3.15 11.01 6.08
N ALA A 63 3.34 12.07 5.28
CA ALA A 63 2.42 12.43 4.21
C ALA A 63 2.41 11.39 3.06
N VAL A 64 3.53 10.73 2.77
CA VAL A 64 3.57 9.60 1.81
C VAL A 64 2.73 8.43 2.33
N LEU A 65 2.92 8.03 3.58
CA LEU A 65 2.15 6.93 4.18
C LEU A 65 0.65 7.23 4.23
N GLN A 66 0.29 8.47 4.59
CA GLN A 66 -1.10 8.89 4.63
C GLN A 66 -1.74 8.92 3.24
N ASP A 67 -1.04 9.43 2.21
CA ASP A 67 -1.52 9.45 0.82
C ASP A 67 -1.83 8.03 0.30
N VAL A 68 -0.96 7.06 0.60
CA VAL A 68 -1.19 5.66 0.23
C VAL A 68 -2.43 5.11 0.94
N ARG A 69 -2.59 5.36 2.25
CA ARG A 69 -3.76 4.93 3.02
C ARG A 69 -5.06 5.52 2.48
N ASP A 70 -5.06 6.82 2.15
CA ASP A 70 -6.23 7.52 1.60
C ASP A 70 -6.62 6.92 0.23
N ARG A 71 -5.65 6.70 -0.65
CA ARG A 71 -5.88 6.07 -1.96
C ARG A 71 -6.37 4.63 -1.84
N LEU A 72 -5.88 3.86 -0.87
CA LEU A 72 -6.40 2.51 -0.58
C LEU A 72 -7.85 2.56 -0.10
N ALA A 73 -8.21 3.51 0.74
CA ALA A 73 -9.58 3.69 1.22
C ALA A 73 -10.53 4.09 0.07
N GLU A 74 -10.12 5.05 -0.77
CA GLU A 74 -10.87 5.48 -1.95
C GLU A 74 -11.05 4.33 -2.95
N SER A 75 -9.97 3.59 -3.25
CA SER A 75 -10.01 2.44 -4.16
C SER A 75 -10.90 1.33 -3.60
N SER A 76 -10.83 1.04 -2.31
CA SER A 76 -11.70 0.06 -1.65
C SER A 76 -13.17 0.44 -1.76
N ALA A 77 -13.50 1.72 -1.59
CA ALA A 77 -14.86 2.24 -1.75
C ALA A 77 -15.35 2.11 -3.20
N ALA A 78 -14.47 2.35 -4.19
CA ALA A 78 -14.79 2.22 -5.62
C ALA A 78 -15.07 0.78 -6.05
N PHE A 79 -14.45 -0.20 -5.37
CA PHE A 79 -14.68 -1.62 -5.62
C PHE A 79 -15.81 -2.23 -4.76
N ALA A 80 -16.40 -1.48 -3.83
CA ALA A 80 -17.46 -1.97 -2.96
C ALA A 80 -18.62 -2.59 -3.78
N GLY A 81 -19.03 -3.80 -3.41
CA GLY A 81 -20.07 -4.54 -4.12
C GLY A 81 -19.63 -5.31 -5.38
N ARG A 82 -18.34 -5.30 -5.73
CA ARG A 82 -17.82 -5.99 -6.91
C ARG A 82 -17.23 -7.39 -6.64
N GLY A 83 -17.48 -8.00 -5.47
CA GLY A 83 -17.01 -9.34 -5.13
C GLY A 83 -16.22 -9.43 -3.84
N GLU A 84 -15.64 -10.62 -3.57
CA GLU A 84 -15.10 -10.95 -2.26
C GLU A 84 -13.77 -10.27 -1.93
N SER A 85 -12.92 -9.98 -2.90
CA SER A 85 -11.56 -9.44 -2.67
C SER A 85 -11.40 -7.95 -2.94
N VAL A 86 -12.35 -7.16 -2.49
CA VAL A 86 -12.30 -5.68 -2.62
C VAL A 86 -10.96 -5.11 -2.11
N ALA A 87 -10.49 -5.57 -0.95
CA ALA A 87 -9.24 -5.08 -0.37
C ALA A 87 -8.00 -5.46 -1.21
N VAL A 88 -7.94 -6.69 -1.74
CA VAL A 88 -6.82 -7.15 -2.58
C VAL A 88 -6.79 -6.40 -3.90
N ARG A 89 -7.97 -6.20 -4.51
CA ARG A 89 -8.11 -5.45 -5.76
C ARG A 89 -7.71 -3.99 -5.58
N ALA A 90 -8.11 -3.37 -4.47
CA ALA A 90 -7.70 -2.00 -4.13
C ALA A 90 -6.18 -1.89 -3.92
N LEU A 91 -5.59 -2.82 -3.18
CA LEU A 91 -4.15 -2.89 -2.97
C LEU A 91 -3.38 -3.06 -4.29
N LEU A 92 -3.85 -3.95 -5.18
CA LEU A 92 -3.22 -4.15 -6.49
C LEU A 92 -3.32 -2.90 -7.36
N ALA A 93 -4.49 -2.27 -7.43
CA ALA A 93 -4.69 -1.06 -8.24
C ALA A 93 -3.77 0.09 -7.76
N VAL A 94 -3.74 0.37 -6.45
CA VAL A 94 -2.84 1.40 -5.89
C VAL A 94 -1.38 1.00 -6.06
N GLY A 95 -1.04 -0.29 -5.89
CA GLY A 95 0.32 -0.79 -6.07
C GLY A 95 0.83 -0.67 -7.51
N ARG A 96 -0.02 -0.88 -8.53
CA ARG A 96 0.35 -0.66 -9.94
C ARG A 96 0.62 0.82 -10.26
N GLU A 97 -0.06 1.73 -9.56
CA GLU A 97 0.19 3.17 -9.70
C GLU A 97 1.42 3.65 -8.89
N ASP A 98 1.66 3.05 -7.72
CA ASP A 98 2.69 3.47 -6.76
C ASP A 98 3.18 2.30 -5.89
N ALA A 99 3.91 1.38 -6.52
CA ALA A 99 4.50 0.23 -5.82
C ALA A 99 5.42 0.66 -4.67
N ALA A 100 6.16 1.76 -4.85
CA ALA A 100 7.07 2.28 -3.83
C ALA A 100 6.32 2.74 -2.57
N GLY A 101 5.21 3.48 -2.73
CA GLY A 101 4.37 3.91 -1.61
C GLY A 101 3.76 2.72 -0.85
N VAL A 102 3.23 1.73 -1.57
CA VAL A 102 2.70 0.50 -0.96
C VAL A 102 3.80 -0.27 -0.23
N THR A 103 5.00 -0.40 -0.81
CA THR A 103 6.16 -1.03 -0.17
C THR A 103 6.54 -0.32 1.13
N LEU A 104 6.56 1.03 1.14
CA LEU A 104 6.84 1.79 2.35
C LEU A 104 5.83 1.47 3.46
N LEU A 105 4.54 1.50 3.14
CA LEU A 105 3.48 1.24 4.13
C LEU A 105 3.54 -0.19 4.67
N LEU A 106 3.69 -1.20 3.80
CA LEU A 106 3.57 -2.60 4.18
C LEU A 106 4.86 -3.20 4.77
N ARG A 107 6.05 -2.73 4.32
CA ARG A 107 7.34 -3.36 4.66
C ARG A 107 8.30 -2.46 5.45
N HIS A 108 8.26 -1.13 5.26
CA HIS A 108 9.29 -0.25 5.80
C HIS A 108 8.82 0.57 7.01
N ALA A 109 7.58 1.08 7.02
CA ALA A 109 7.10 1.99 8.06
C ALA A 109 7.16 1.38 9.47
N ALA A 110 6.87 0.08 9.62
CA ALA A 110 6.98 -0.61 10.91
C ALA A 110 8.41 -0.71 11.47
N ARG A 111 9.44 -0.49 10.64
CA ARG A 111 10.86 -0.52 11.05
C ARG A 111 11.37 0.86 11.53
N GLU A 112 10.60 1.91 11.27
CA GLU A 112 10.92 3.27 11.66
C GLU A 112 10.04 3.64 12.87
N PRO A 113 10.60 3.73 14.11
CA PRO A 113 9.78 3.85 15.34
C PRO A 113 8.79 5.01 15.32
N GLN A 114 9.17 6.15 14.71
CA GLN A 114 8.34 7.34 14.62
C GLN A 114 7.16 7.18 13.63
N PHE A 115 7.18 6.15 12.77
CA PHE A 115 6.15 5.89 11.76
C PHE A 115 5.49 4.52 11.91
N ALA A 116 5.91 3.71 12.89
CA ALA A 116 5.37 2.37 13.11
C ALA A 116 3.85 2.38 13.29
N SER A 117 3.30 3.39 13.97
CA SER A 117 1.86 3.53 14.18
C SER A 117 1.05 3.57 12.87
N TYR A 118 1.58 4.15 11.78
CA TYR A 118 0.89 4.15 10.49
C TYR A 118 0.72 2.74 9.91
N ALA A 119 1.78 1.92 10.01
CA ALA A 119 1.76 0.53 9.55
C ALA A 119 0.86 -0.33 10.47
N ASP A 120 0.99 -0.16 11.79
CA ASP A 120 0.25 -0.93 12.79
C ASP A 120 -1.25 -0.66 12.70
N GLU A 121 -1.66 0.60 12.63
CA GLU A 121 -3.08 0.97 12.47
C GLU A 121 -3.66 0.42 11.17
N PHE A 122 -2.93 0.54 10.05
CA PHE A 122 -3.39 -0.01 8.79
C PHE A 122 -3.51 -1.53 8.86
N ARG A 123 -2.51 -2.22 9.44
CA ARG A 123 -2.51 -3.68 9.61
C ARG A 123 -3.69 -4.14 10.49
N GLU A 124 -3.96 -3.46 11.60
CA GLU A 124 -5.10 -3.78 12.48
C GLU A 124 -6.45 -3.59 11.77
N GLN A 125 -6.59 -2.56 10.94
CA GLN A 125 -7.80 -2.35 10.13
C GLN A 125 -8.02 -3.52 9.17
N VAL A 126 -6.96 -4.00 8.49
CA VAL A 126 -7.06 -5.11 7.55
C VAL A 126 -7.30 -6.44 8.26
N ILE A 127 -6.69 -6.67 9.42
CA ILE A 127 -6.94 -7.87 10.27
C ILE A 127 -8.40 -7.89 10.72
N THR A 128 -8.93 -6.77 11.19
CA THR A 128 -10.35 -6.64 11.59
C THR A 128 -11.29 -6.93 10.41
N TYR A 129 -10.93 -6.45 9.22
CA TYR A 129 -11.68 -6.74 8.00
C TYR A 129 -11.64 -8.24 7.64
N ALA A 130 -10.48 -8.88 7.72
CA ALA A 130 -10.33 -10.31 7.48
C ALA A 130 -11.16 -11.17 8.48
N ASP A 131 -11.14 -10.83 9.78
CA ASP A 131 -11.98 -11.50 10.78
C ASP A 131 -13.48 -11.34 10.45
N ARG A 132 -13.90 -10.14 10.04
CA ARG A 132 -15.29 -9.91 9.59
C ARG A 132 -15.66 -10.77 8.37
N LEU A 133 -14.78 -10.87 7.38
CA LEU A 133 -15.03 -11.72 6.20
C LEU A 133 -15.14 -13.20 6.58
N MET A 134 -14.26 -13.70 7.47
CA MET A 134 -14.37 -15.08 7.98
C MET A 134 -15.70 -15.34 8.69
N ARG A 135 -16.24 -14.36 9.43
CA ARG A 135 -17.57 -14.45 10.06
C ARG A 135 -18.68 -14.51 9.02
N LEU A 136 -18.64 -13.64 8.01
CA LEU A 136 -19.63 -13.62 6.92
C LEU A 136 -19.62 -14.91 6.10
N ALA A 137 -18.44 -15.49 5.88
CA ALA A 137 -18.25 -16.78 5.23
C ALA A 137 -18.60 -17.99 6.12
N HIS A 138 -19.15 -17.76 7.33
CA HIS A 138 -19.52 -18.81 8.30
C HIS A 138 -18.36 -19.75 8.66
N ALA A 139 -17.11 -19.24 8.67
CA ALA A 139 -15.96 -20.02 9.10
C ALA A 139 -16.19 -20.58 10.52
N PRO A 140 -15.83 -21.87 10.80
CA PRO A 140 -16.03 -22.48 12.11
C PRO A 140 -15.36 -21.67 13.23
N ALA A 141 -15.99 -21.62 14.41
CA ALA A 141 -15.50 -20.84 15.55
C ALA A 141 -14.04 -21.18 15.94
N ARG A 142 -13.66 -22.47 15.80
CA ARG A 142 -12.30 -22.95 16.10
C ARG A 142 -11.20 -22.39 15.17
N VAL A 143 -11.58 -21.93 13.96
CA VAL A 143 -10.66 -21.32 13.00
C VAL A 143 -10.61 -19.80 13.16
N ARG A 144 -11.70 -19.19 13.60
CA ARG A 144 -11.80 -17.74 13.78
C ARG A 144 -10.97 -17.28 14.98
N SER A 145 -9.71 -17.00 14.71
CA SER A 145 -8.73 -16.53 15.70
C SER A 145 -7.95 -15.35 15.14
N ARG A 146 -7.34 -14.56 16.03
CA ARG A 146 -6.44 -13.49 15.62
C ARG A 146 -5.30 -14.03 14.76
N TRP A 147 -4.73 -15.18 15.15
CA TRP A 147 -3.69 -15.85 14.35
C TRP A 147 -4.14 -16.13 12.90
N ALA A 148 -5.35 -16.66 12.71
CA ALA A 148 -5.86 -16.97 11.38
C ALA A 148 -6.03 -15.69 10.53
N ALA A 149 -6.62 -14.62 11.12
CA ALA A 149 -6.77 -13.36 10.44
C ALA A 149 -5.42 -12.73 10.07
N GLU A 150 -4.46 -12.72 11.00
CA GLU A 150 -3.09 -12.24 10.75
C GLU A 150 -2.37 -13.04 9.67
N THR A 151 -2.55 -14.36 9.65
CA THR A 151 -1.93 -15.25 8.65
C THR A 151 -2.52 -15.00 7.27
N LEU A 152 -3.84 -14.84 7.14
CA LEU A 152 -4.48 -14.49 5.86
C LEU A 152 -4.01 -13.12 5.35
N VAL A 153 -3.92 -12.13 6.22
CA VAL A 153 -3.42 -10.80 5.87
C VAL A 153 -1.96 -10.86 5.41
N SER A 154 -1.11 -11.60 6.12
CA SER A 154 0.29 -11.78 5.74
C SER A 154 0.43 -12.48 4.39
N PHE A 155 -0.35 -13.54 4.16
CA PHE A 155 -0.40 -14.22 2.86
C PHE A 155 -0.75 -13.24 1.72
N VAL A 156 -1.79 -12.43 1.90
CA VAL A 156 -2.22 -11.44 0.88
C VAL A 156 -1.13 -10.40 0.64
N PHE A 157 -0.54 -9.86 1.70
CA PHE A 157 0.49 -8.82 1.57
C PHE A 157 1.74 -9.35 0.86
N ASP A 158 2.22 -10.53 1.24
CA ASP A 158 3.40 -11.13 0.61
C ASP A 158 3.12 -11.53 -0.84
N ALA A 159 1.97 -12.16 -1.12
CA ALA A 159 1.57 -12.51 -2.47
C ALA A 159 1.48 -11.26 -3.37
N LEU A 160 0.87 -10.18 -2.87
CA LEU A 160 0.77 -8.92 -3.59
C LEU A 160 2.14 -8.31 -3.86
N MET A 161 3.01 -8.26 -2.85
CA MET A 161 4.33 -7.64 -3.00
C MET A 161 5.18 -8.36 -4.05
N HIS A 162 5.19 -9.71 -4.03
CA HIS A 162 5.86 -10.49 -5.07
C HIS A 162 5.23 -10.27 -6.46
N TRP A 163 3.88 -10.17 -6.51
CA TRP A 163 3.21 -9.92 -7.78
C TRP A 163 3.51 -8.53 -8.35
N LEU A 164 3.62 -7.50 -7.50
CA LEU A 164 4.01 -6.15 -7.94
C LEU A 164 5.47 -6.08 -8.41
N GLU A 165 6.36 -6.92 -7.85
CA GLU A 165 7.77 -7.00 -8.24
C GLU A 165 7.98 -7.74 -9.57
N ASP A 166 7.36 -8.92 -9.73
CA ASP A 166 7.68 -9.86 -10.82
C ASP A 166 6.46 -10.24 -11.69
N GLY A 167 5.25 -9.86 -11.29
CA GLY A 167 4.02 -10.27 -11.98
C GLY A 167 3.72 -9.45 -13.23
N ASP A 168 3.21 -10.14 -14.26
CA ASP A 168 2.76 -9.53 -15.50
C ASP A 168 1.44 -8.78 -15.28
N PRO A 169 1.37 -7.46 -15.55
CA PRO A 169 0.14 -6.68 -15.42
C PRO A 169 -1.04 -7.21 -16.24
N ASP A 170 -0.79 -7.83 -17.40
CA ASP A 170 -1.84 -8.40 -18.23
C ASP A 170 -2.51 -9.62 -17.59
N LEU A 171 -1.89 -10.19 -16.54
CA LEU A 171 -2.40 -11.32 -15.77
C LEU A 171 -2.95 -10.93 -14.38
N ASP A 172 -3.17 -9.65 -14.12
CA ASP A 172 -3.66 -9.15 -12.82
C ASP A 172 -5.00 -9.78 -12.41
N ASP A 173 -5.94 -9.95 -13.34
CA ASP A 173 -7.22 -10.61 -13.07
C ASP A 173 -7.03 -12.10 -12.71
N ALA A 174 -6.08 -12.78 -13.34
CA ALA A 174 -5.76 -14.17 -13.01
C ALA A 174 -5.08 -14.28 -11.63
N PHE A 175 -4.23 -13.33 -11.25
CA PHE A 175 -3.67 -13.23 -9.91
C PHE A 175 -4.76 -13.05 -8.86
N LEU A 176 -5.66 -12.09 -9.06
CA LEU A 176 -6.78 -11.84 -8.16
C LEU A 176 -7.65 -13.09 -7.99
N ALA A 177 -8.01 -13.77 -9.07
CA ALA A 177 -8.78 -15.01 -9.02
C ALA A 177 -8.08 -16.12 -8.22
N ARG A 178 -6.75 -16.22 -8.31
CA ARG A 178 -5.97 -17.18 -7.51
C ARG A 178 -5.98 -16.84 -6.03
N VAL A 179 -5.80 -15.58 -5.68
CA VAL A 179 -5.89 -15.13 -4.27
C VAL A 179 -7.27 -15.40 -3.72
N ASP A 180 -8.33 -15.04 -4.47
CA ASP A 180 -9.73 -15.25 -4.09
C ASP A 180 -10.05 -16.71 -3.83
N ALA A 181 -9.53 -17.62 -4.66
CA ALA A 181 -9.70 -19.06 -4.47
C ALA A 181 -8.88 -19.61 -3.28
N SER A 182 -7.71 -19.01 -3.00
CA SER A 182 -6.80 -19.49 -1.95
C SER A 182 -7.32 -19.19 -0.54
N LEU A 183 -7.93 -18.03 -0.31
CA LEU A 183 -8.35 -17.62 1.03
C LEU A 183 -9.40 -18.56 1.65
N PRO A 184 -10.52 -18.92 0.98
CA PRO A 184 -11.47 -19.90 1.50
C PRO A 184 -10.87 -21.30 1.65
N ALA A 185 -9.96 -21.69 0.73
CA ALA A 185 -9.30 -22.98 0.77
C ALA A 185 -8.41 -23.14 2.03
N LEU A 186 -7.65 -22.09 2.39
CA LEU A 186 -6.86 -22.04 3.62
C LEU A 186 -7.76 -22.18 4.86
N VAL A 187 -8.84 -21.41 4.94
CA VAL A 187 -9.79 -21.49 6.06
C VAL A 187 -10.40 -22.88 6.17
N THR A 188 -10.76 -23.51 5.05
CA THR A 188 -11.30 -24.88 5.00
C THR A 188 -10.26 -25.89 5.46
N ALA A 189 -9.03 -25.81 4.99
CA ALA A 189 -7.94 -26.70 5.40
C ALA A 189 -7.69 -26.63 6.90
N TRP A 190 -7.64 -25.42 7.48
CA TRP A 190 -7.47 -25.26 8.94
C TRP A 190 -8.67 -25.79 9.74
N ALA A 191 -9.88 -25.76 9.17
CA ALA A 191 -11.06 -26.32 9.79
C ALA A 191 -11.06 -27.86 9.83
N GLY A 192 -10.35 -28.51 8.94
CA GLY A 192 -10.21 -29.98 8.88
C GLY A 192 -9.14 -30.59 9.79
N VAL A 193 -8.28 -29.75 10.40
CA VAL A 193 -7.25 -30.23 11.35
C VAL A 193 -7.88 -30.25 12.76
N SER A 194 -7.98 -31.47 13.32
CA SER A 194 -8.50 -31.73 14.68
C SER A 194 -7.35 -31.83 15.66
#